data_594e9238c8087fc8e071fe343d3aa5d7
#
_entry.id   594e9238c8087fc8e071fe343d3aa5d7
#
_cell.length_a   1.000
_cell.length_b   1.000
_cell.length_c   1.000
_cell.angle_alpha   90.00
_cell.angle_beta   90.00
_cell.angle_gamma   90.00
#
_symmetry.space_group_name_H-M   'P 1'
#
loop_
_entity.id
_entity.type
_entity.pdbx_description
1 polymer ?
#
loop_
_entity_poly.entity_id
_entity_poly.type
_entity_poly.pdbx_seq_one_letter_code
_entity_poly.pdbx_strand_id
1 'polypeptide(L)'
;MLEARGEVHVVFVTDGENNPWPQRFIERKFFIEAGDRAKWGAMRRREAICSLARLGVGETSCTFLAFPDQGIARLARRQDASLAGALRSVFAKIQPTLIVSPSSFDLHSDHRAIAYFAHSAAADTPIATYVVHGAGPRNRLDCTIELTEREQQRKREAIECHISQLTLSRERFLAYARQVESFYKSEFDVVRVDSAAREWWTAFRHSLRVVFGVYPAAKRPKNEVAHDSLRIPEDSPRGQTH
;
A
#
# COMPACT_ATOMS: atom_id res chain seq x y z
N MET A 1 -0.65 11.53 -11.69
CA MET A 1 -1.13 12.67 -10.89
C MET A 1 -0.18 13.87 -10.95
N LEU A 2 1.11 13.72 -10.63
CA LEU A 2 2.07 14.85 -10.70
C LEU A 2 2.26 15.37 -12.14
N GLU A 3 2.29 14.51 -13.14
CA GLU A 3 2.35 14.91 -14.55
C GLU A 3 1.06 15.63 -15.02
N ALA A 4 -0.07 15.33 -14.38
CA ALA A 4 -1.34 16.03 -14.59
C ALA A 4 -1.51 17.30 -13.73
N ARG A 5 -0.42 17.83 -13.15
CA ARG A 5 -0.40 19.01 -12.27
C ARG A 5 -1.24 18.87 -10.98
N GLY A 6 -1.50 17.64 -10.54
CA GLY A 6 -2.14 17.38 -9.25
C GLY A 6 -1.14 17.55 -8.11
N GLU A 7 -1.54 18.22 -7.04
CA GLU A 7 -0.77 18.25 -5.80
C GLU A 7 -0.93 16.92 -5.06
N VAL A 8 0.18 16.36 -4.59
CA VAL A 8 0.19 15.10 -3.83
C VAL A 8 0.77 15.37 -2.45
N HIS A 9 0.03 14.99 -1.42
CA HIS A 9 0.50 14.97 -0.04
C HIS A 9 0.48 13.56 0.52
N VAL A 10 1.57 13.12 1.14
CA VAL A 10 1.70 11.77 1.66
C VAL A 10 1.70 11.79 3.19
N VAL A 11 0.82 10.96 3.78
CA VAL A 11 0.72 10.82 5.24
C VAL A 11 1.25 9.45 5.64
N PHE A 12 2.35 9.44 6.36
CA PHE A 12 2.90 8.24 7.00
C PHE A 12 2.31 8.10 8.39
N VAL A 13 1.51 7.05 8.59
CA VAL A 13 0.85 6.80 9.88
C VAL A 13 1.85 6.30 10.93
N THR A 14 2.79 5.43 10.51
CA THR A 14 3.86 4.87 11.36
C THR A 14 5.21 5.09 10.71
N ASP A 15 6.29 5.05 11.49
CA ASP A 15 7.65 5.07 10.97
C ASP A 15 8.14 3.64 10.60
N GLY A 16 7.33 2.62 10.83
CA GLY A 16 7.66 1.22 10.56
C GLY A 16 8.76 0.67 11.47
N GLU A 17 8.86 1.19 12.68
CA GLU A 17 9.93 0.94 13.64
C GLU A 17 9.85 -0.41 14.33
N ASN A 18 8.70 -1.08 14.23
CA ASN A 18 8.46 -2.31 14.98
C ASN A 18 8.58 -3.60 14.15
N ASN A 19 9.25 -3.55 13.00
CA ASN A 19 9.64 -4.75 12.27
C ASN A 19 11.09 -5.12 12.65
N PRO A 20 11.29 -6.06 13.60
CA PRO A 20 12.63 -6.35 14.12
C PRO A 20 13.50 -7.18 13.16
N TRP A 21 12.92 -7.85 12.17
CA TRP A 21 13.66 -8.81 11.37
C TRP A 21 14.73 -8.18 10.48
N PRO A 22 14.43 -7.14 9.66
CA PRO A 22 15.48 -6.47 8.90
C PRO A 22 16.51 -5.82 9.82
N GLN A 23 16.04 -5.23 10.93
CA GLN A 23 16.92 -4.58 11.90
C GLN A 23 17.91 -5.56 12.52
N ARG A 24 17.45 -6.70 13.00
CA ARG A 24 18.32 -7.76 13.57
C ARG A 24 19.36 -8.22 12.56
N PHE A 25 18.96 -8.37 11.32
CA PHE A 25 19.86 -8.83 10.26
C PHE A 25 20.94 -7.78 9.94
N ILE A 26 20.55 -6.51 9.79
CA ILE A 26 21.47 -5.42 9.45
C ILE A 26 22.38 -5.06 10.62
N GLU A 27 21.80 -4.89 11.82
CA GLU A 27 22.54 -4.47 13.01
C GLU A 27 23.23 -5.62 13.73
N ARG A 28 23.00 -6.87 13.30
CA ARG A 28 23.50 -8.11 13.95
C ARG A 28 23.16 -8.17 15.45
N LYS A 29 21.97 -7.65 15.81
CA LYS A 29 21.47 -7.63 17.18
C LYS A 29 20.39 -8.67 17.37
N PHE A 30 20.46 -9.44 18.45
CA PHE A 30 19.43 -10.39 18.80
C PHE A 30 18.25 -9.75 19.54
N PHE A 31 18.56 -8.84 20.47
CA PHE A 31 17.58 -8.08 21.22
C PHE A 31 17.50 -6.65 20.67
N ILE A 32 16.26 -6.16 20.47
CA ILE A 32 15.97 -4.83 19.95
C ILE A 32 15.30 -4.03 21.05
N GLU A 33 15.97 -3.01 21.53
CA GLU A 33 15.51 -2.10 22.57
C GLU A 33 14.69 -0.92 22.00
N ALA A 34 14.07 -0.14 22.87
CA ALA A 34 13.28 1.03 22.47
C ALA A 34 14.15 2.06 21.70
N GLY A 35 15.38 2.28 22.14
CA GLY A 35 16.33 3.18 21.46
C GLY A 35 16.74 2.69 20.07
N ASP A 36 16.88 1.38 19.89
CA ASP A 36 17.16 0.79 18.57
C ASP A 36 15.97 0.98 17.61
N ARG A 37 14.73 0.77 18.10
CA ARG A 37 13.51 1.03 17.32
C ARG A 37 13.40 2.48 16.89
N ALA A 38 13.67 3.42 17.77
CA ALA A 38 13.65 4.85 17.44
C ALA A 38 14.65 5.20 16.32
N LYS A 39 15.89 4.68 16.40
CA LYS A 39 16.90 4.85 15.34
C LYS A 39 16.47 4.21 14.04
N TRP A 40 15.88 3.03 14.12
CA TRP A 40 15.37 2.31 12.95
C TRP A 40 14.23 3.07 12.27
N GLY A 41 13.25 3.57 13.01
CA GLY A 41 12.19 4.43 12.51
C GLY A 41 12.71 5.69 11.83
N ALA A 42 13.69 6.36 12.45
CA ALA A 42 14.33 7.53 11.88
C ALA A 42 15.07 7.22 10.55
N MET A 43 15.70 6.05 10.43
CA MET A 43 16.30 5.59 9.19
C MET A 43 15.23 5.34 8.11
N ARG A 44 14.16 4.63 8.44
CA ARG A 44 13.06 4.35 7.51
C ARG A 44 12.33 5.60 7.04
N ARG A 45 12.22 6.61 7.92
CA ARG A 45 11.68 7.92 7.53
C ARG A 45 12.54 8.58 6.46
N ARG A 46 13.88 8.55 6.58
CA ARG A 46 14.80 9.05 5.54
C ARG A 46 14.68 8.28 4.23
N GLU A 47 14.54 6.96 4.29
CA GLU A 47 14.29 6.12 3.11
C GLU A 47 12.98 6.50 2.42
N ALA A 48 11.91 6.74 3.19
CA ALA A 48 10.63 7.18 2.66
C ALA A 48 10.71 8.55 1.98
N ILE A 49 11.40 9.52 2.58
CA ILE A 49 11.64 10.85 1.97
C ILE A 49 12.45 10.69 0.67
N CYS A 50 13.51 9.88 0.67
CA CYS A 50 14.29 9.57 -0.54
C CYS A 50 13.41 8.96 -1.64
N SER A 51 12.56 7.99 -1.28
CA SER A 51 11.62 7.35 -2.20
C SER A 51 10.66 8.34 -2.85
N LEU A 52 10.06 9.21 -2.05
CA LEU A 52 9.14 10.23 -2.54
C LEU A 52 9.84 11.28 -3.42
N ALA A 53 11.07 11.66 -3.10
CA ALA A 53 11.85 12.56 -3.94
C ALA A 53 12.09 11.98 -5.35
N ARG A 54 12.29 10.64 -5.49
CA ARG A 54 12.36 9.96 -6.80
C ARG A 54 11.07 10.08 -7.61
N LEU A 55 9.94 10.20 -6.91
CA LEU A 55 8.63 10.38 -7.52
C LEU A 55 8.27 11.86 -7.74
N GLY A 56 9.14 12.80 -7.35
CA GLY A 56 8.91 14.22 -7.49
C GLY A 56 8.07 14.83 -6.36
N VAL A 57 7.90 14.13 -5.24
CA VAL A 57 7.20 14.64 -4.04
C VAL A 57 8.23 15.17 -3.05
N GLY A 58 8.14 16.47 -2.73
CA GLY A 58 9.02 17.12 -1.77
C GLY A 58 8.70 16.77 -0.31
N GLU A 59 9.67 16.97 0.58
CA GLU A 59 9.52 16.68 2.01
C GLU A 59 8.40 17.52 2.65
N THR A 60 8.19 18.76 2.19
CA THR A 60 7.10 19.64 2.67
C THR A 60 5.70 19.09 2.37
N SER A 61 5.59 18.18 1.40
CA SER A 61 4.36 17.46 1.07
C SER A 61 4.24 16.12 1.80
N CYS A 62 4.94 15.96 2.92
CA CYS A 62 4.91 14.76 3.75
C CYS A 62 4.49 15.10 5.17
N THR A 63 3.66 14.25 5.77
CA THR A 63 3.31 14.30 7.19
C THR A 63 3.62 12.94 7.83
N PHE A 64 4.35 12.95 8.94
CA PHE A 64 4.64 11.75 9.73
C PHE A 64 3.88 11.85 11.06
N LEU A 65 2.97 10.91 11.29
CA LEU A 65 2.11 10.90 12.49
C LEU A 65 2.75 10.15 13.66
N ALA A 66 3.77 9.32 13.39
CA ALA A 66 4.52 8.55 14.39
C ALA A 66 3.64 7.68 15.33
N PHE A 67 2.53 7.15 14.84
CA PHE A 67 1.78 6.13 15.57
C PHE A 67 2.57 4.81 15.62
N PRO A 68 2.37 3.98 16.67
CA PRO A 68 3.12 2.73 16.82
C PRO A 68 2.92 1.77 15.64
N ASP A 69 3.99 1.36 14.99
CA ASP A 69 3.96 0.33 13.95
C ASP A 69 3.49 -1.01 14.54
N GLN A 70 2.69 -1.77 13.80
CA GLN A 70 1.98 -2.98 14.24
C GLN A 70 1.02 -2.74 15.43
N GLY A 71 0.60 -1.50 15.62
CA GLY A 71 -0.30 -1.08 16.71
C GLY A 71 -1.63 -0.52 16.25
N ILE A 72 -1.81 -0.21 14.97
CA ILE A 72 -2.98 0.52 14.46
C ILE A 72 -4.25 -0.31 14.60
N ALA A 73 -4.21 -1.60 14.28
CA ALA A 73 -5.34 -2.49 14.48
C ALA A 73 -5.78 -2.57 15.96
N ARG A 74 -4.85 -2.45 16.91
CA ARG A 74 -5.18 -2.39 18.34
C ARG A 74 -5.90 -1.09 18.71
N LEU A 75 -5.52 0.05 18.13
CA LEU A 75 -6.26 1.31 18.29
C LEU A 75 -7.70 1.16 17.80
N ALA A 76 -7.91 0.60 16.62
CA ALA A 76 -9.25 0.36 16.08
C ALA A 76 -10.10 -0.55 16.98
N ARG A 77 -9.54 -1.64 17.52
CA ARG A 77 -10.24 -2.54 18.45
C ARG A 77 -10.61 -1.85 19.77
N ARG A 78 -9.79 -0.91 20.22
CA ARG A 78 -10.06 -0.12 21.45
C ARG A 78 -10.97 1.06 21.22
N GLN A 79 -11.41 1.27 19.97
CA GLN A 79 -12.18 2.45 19.57
C GLN A 79 -11.45 3.77 19.92
N ASP A 80 -10.12 3.74 19.86
CA ASP A 80 -9.28 4.90 20.13
C ASP A 80 -9.38 5.89 18.97
N ALA A 81 -9.90 7.07 19.25
CA ALA A 81 -10.14 8.09 18.23
C ALA A 81 -8.89 8.93 17.86
N SER A 82 -7.76 8.68 18.50
CA SER A 82 -6.54 9.52 18.35
C SER A 82 -6.07 9.60 16.89
N LEU A 83 -6.01 8.46 16.18
CA LEU A 83 -5.59 8.46 14.78
C LEU A 83 -6.62 9.13 13.87
N ALA A 84 -7.93 8.90 14.10
CA ALA A 84 -8.97 9.61 13.34
C ALA A 84 -8.90 11.11 13.56
N GLY A 85 -8.62 11.56 14.79
CA GLY A 85 -8.42 12.96 15.12
C GLY A 85 -7.21 13.57 14.41
N ALA A 86 -6.07 12.87 14.42
CA ALA A 86 -4.86 13.30 13.71
C ALA A 86 -5.09 13.40 12.19
N LEU A 87 -5.75 12.39 11.59
CA LEU A 87 -6.08 12.41 10.16
C LEU A 87 -7.04 13.56 9.82
N ARG A 88 -8.09 13.82 10.62
CA ARG A 88 -8.98 14.98 10.43
C ARG A 88 -8.22 16.29 10.45
N SER A 89 -7.29 16.46 11.38
CA SER A 89 -6.45 17.67 11.44
C SER A 89 -5.60 17.85 10.17
N VAL A 90 -5.02 16.76 9.66
CA VAL A 90 -4.26 16.78 8.40
C VAL A 90 -5.18 17.12 7.22
N PHE A 91 -6.34 16.45 7.10
CA PHE A 91 -7.29 16.68 6.01
C PHE A 91 -7.86 18.10 6.02
N ALA A 92 -8.17 18.64 7.22
CA ALA A 92 -8.62 20.01 7.35
C ALA A 92 -7.57 21.04 6.87
N LYS A 93 -6.27 20.75 7.09
CA LYS A 93 -5.16 21.59 6.63
C LYS A 93 -4.95 21.51 5.12
N ILE A 94 -5.01 20.28 4.56
CA ILE A 94 -4.67 20.01 3.16
C ILE A 94 -5.87 20.20 2.23
N GLN A 95 -7.10 19.95 2.74
CA GLN A 95 -8.35 19.94 1.98
C GLN A 95 -8.27 19.05 0.72
N PRO A 96 -7.97 17.74 0.88
CA PRO A 96 -7.81 16.86 -0.26
C PRO A 96 -9.11 16.71 -1.05
N THR A 97 -9.03 16.68 -2.37
CA THR A 97 -10.14 16.36 -3.27
C THR A 97 -10.31 14.85 -3.48
N LEU A 98 -9.29 14.07 -3.16
CA LEU A 98 -9.28 12.62 -3.20
C LEU A 98 -8.32 12.09 -2.13
N ILE A 99 -8.75 11.11 -1.37
CA ILE A 99 -7.93 10.36 -0.44
C ILE A 99 -7.62 8.99 -1.07
N VAL A 100 -6.34 8.60 -1.07
CA VAL A 100 -5.91 7.27 -1.47
C VAL A 100 -5.38 6.55 -0.24
N SER A 101 -6.01 5.45 0.16
CA SER A 101 -5.66 4.71 1.38
C SER A 101 -5.49 3.22 1.13
N PRO A 102 -4.81 2.48 2.03
CA PRO A 102 -4.89 1.04 2.02
C PRO A 102 -6.35 0.56 2.08
N SER A 103 -6.61 -0.64 1.55
CA SER A 103 -7.96 -1.20 1.48
C SER A 103 -8.31 -2.01 2.73
N SER A 104 -9.60 -2.04 3.08
CA SER A 104 -10.17 -2.98 4.07
C SER A 104 -10.04 -4.46 3.64
N PHE A 105 -9.72 -4.73 2.38
CA PHE A 105 -9.47 -6.07 1.85
C PHE A 105 -7.99 -6.51 1.95
N ASP A 106 -7.09 -5.65 2.41
CA ASP A 106 -5.68 -5.99 2.58
C ASP A 106 -5.50 -7.12 3.62
N LEU A 107 -4.51 -7.98 3.43
CA LEU A 107 -4.22 -9.04 4.40
C LEU A 107 -3.54 -8.52 5.67
N HIS A 108 -2.94 -7.33 5.64
CA HIS A 108 -2.30 -6.73 6.80
C HIS A 108 -3.32 -6.01 7.67
N SER A 109 -3.35 -6.34 8.97
CA SER A 109 -4.33 -5.81 9.91
C SER A 109 -4.26 -4.29 10.09
N ASP A 110 -3.04 -3.72 10.14
CA ASP A 110 -2.87 -2.28 10.26
C ASP A 110 -3.33 -1.54 8.99
N HIS A 111 -3.17 -2.13 7.79
CA HIS A 111 -3.70 -1.55 6.56
C HIS A 111 -5.23 -1.46 6.59
N ARG A 112 -5.91 -2.53 7.05
CA ARG A 112 -7.36 -2.50 7.23
C ARG A 112 -7.81 -1.48 8.26
N ALA A 113 -7.06 -1.36 9.36
CA ALA A 113 -7.35 -0.37 10.39
C ALA A 113 -7.12 1.06 9.88
N ILE A 114 -6.08 1.31 9.08
CA ILE A 114 -5.87 2.61 8.43
C ILE A 114 -7.05 2.94 7.49
N ALA A 115 -7.55 1.98 6.71
CA ALA A 115 -8.74 2.16 5.90
C ALA A 115 -9.94 2.65 6.75
N TYR A 116 -10.18 2.02 7.90
CA TYR A 116 -11.21 2.43 8.86
C TYR A 116 -11.03 3.86 9.35
N PHE A 117 -9.84 4.22 9.81
CA PHE A 117 -9.57 5.55 10.32
C PHE A 117 -9.62 6.62 9.23
N ALA A 118 -9.16 6.31 8.02
CA ALA A 118 -9.26 7.21 6.86
C ALA A 118 -10.73 7.52 6.53
N HIS A 119 -11.59 6.50 6.50
CA HIS A 119 -13.03 6.69 6.33
C HIS A 119 -13.65 7.52 7.45
N SER A 120 -13.29 7.23 8.71
CA SER A 120 -13.81 7.97 9.86
C SER A 120 -13.40 9.45 9.87
N ALA A 121 -12.33 9.78 9.13
CA ALA A 121 -11.78 11.13 9.08
C ALA A 121 -12.14 11.90 7.79
N ALA A 122 -12.54 11.22 6.71
CA ALA A 122 -12.64 11.80 5.37
C ALA A 122 -13.82 12.75 5.16
N ALA A 123 -14.83 12.74 6.04
CA ALA A 123 -16.11 13.42 5.80
C ALA A 123 -16.66 13.04 4.41
N ASP A 124 -16.94 14.02 3.55
CA ASP A 124 -17.47 13.81 2.19
C ASP A 124 -16.37 13.64 1.11
N THR A 125 -15.10 13.62 1.51
CA THR A 125 -13.99 13.49 0.54
C THR A 125 -13.98 12.08 -0.05
N PRO A 126 -13.99 11.90 -1.37
CA PRO A 126 -13.91 10.60 -2.02
C PRO A 126 -12.66 9.82 -1.62
N ILE A 127 -12.80 8.49 -1.46
CA ILE A 127 -11.69 7.60 -1.11
C ILE A 127 -11.55 6.52 -2.19
N ALA A 128 -10.36 6.42 -2.76
CA ALA A 128 -9.90 5.27 -3.52
C ALA A 128 -9.00 4.39 -2.64
N THR A 129 -9.07 3.07 -2.79
CA THR A 129 -8.26 2.16 -1.98
C THR A 129 -7.38 1.26 -2.83
N TYR A 130 -6.24 0.84 -2.26
CA TYR A 130 -5.31 -0.09 -2.90
C TYR A 130 -4.96 -1.25 -1.96
N VAL A 131 -4.55 -2.39 -2.53
CA VAL A 131 -4.16 -3.59 -1.79
C VAL A 131 -2.67 -3.85 -1.99
N VAL A 132 -1.92 -3.90 -0.88
CA VAL A 132 -0.49 -4.25 -0.88
C VAL A 132 -0.30 -5.75 -0.70
N HIS A 133 -0.98 -6.34 0.29
CA HIS A 133 -0.86 -7.75 0.63
C HIS A 133 -2.12 -8.52 0.26
N GLY A 134 -1.99 -9.43 -0.67
CA GLY A 134 -3.10 -10.21 -1.17
C GLY A 134 -3.64 -9.71 -2.52
N ALA A 135 -4.91 -9.91 -2.76
CA ALA A 135 -5.62 -9.46 -3.96
C ALA A 135 -6.94 -8.81 -3.55
N GLY A 136 -7.24 -7.69 -4.15
CA GLY A 136 -8.55 -7.04 -3.98
C GLY A 136 -9.66 -7.83 -4.70
N PRO A 137 -10.91 -7.69 -4.24
CA PRO A 137 -12.04 -8.37 -4.85
C PRO A 137 -12.35 -7.77 -6.24
N ARG A 138 -12.49 -8.65 -7.25
CA ARG A 138 -12.71 -8.22 -8.64
C ARG A 138 -13.99 -7.39 -8.82
N ASN A 139 -15.04 -7.70 -8.08
CA ASN A 139 -16.32 -6.99 -8.12
C ASN A 139 -16.29 -5.59 -7.48
N ARG A 140 -15.15 -5.20 -6.90
CA ARG A 140 -14.90 -3.88 -6.28
C ARG A 140 -13.82 -3.09 -7.00
N LEU A 141 -13.25 -3.64 -8.05
CA LEU A 141 -12.29 -2.93 -8.89
C LEU A 141 -12.98 -1.68 -9.46
N ASP A 142 -12.40 -0.52 -9.16
CA ASP A 142 -12.93 0.77 -9.60
C ASP A 142 -12.20 1.26 -10.85
N CYS A 143 -10.88 1.27 -10.78
CA CYS A 143 -10.05 1.60 -11.94
C CYS A 143 -8.70 0.89 -11.89
N THR A 144 -8.07 0.83 -13.05
CA THR A 144 -6.68 0.42 -13.22
C THR A 144 -5.93 1.54 -13.94
N ILE A 145 -4.67 1.73 -13.55
CA ILE A 145 -3.76 2.67 -14.21
C ILE A 145 -2.62 1.83 -14.76
N GLU A 146 -2.44 1.87 -16.07
CA GLU A 146 -1.29 1.27 -16.73
C GLU A 146 -0.14 2.28 -16.72
N LEU A 147 0.99 1.87 -16.15
CA LEU A 147 2.19 2.70 -16.08
C LEU A 147 2.99 2.56 -17.38
N THR A 148 3.48 3.67 -17.89
CA THR A 148 4.51 3.66 -18.92
C THR A 148 5.80 3.04 -18.39
N GLU A 149 6.68 2.58 -19.25
CA GLU A 149 7.99 2.04 -18.85
C GLU A 149 8.78 3.03 -17.99
N ARG A 150 8.71 4.32 -18.30
CA ARG A 150 9.36 5.39 -17.55
C ARG A 150 8.78 5.52 -16.14
N GLU A 151 7.47 5.45 -15.97
CA GLU A 151 6.81 5.52 -14.66
C GLU A 151 7.10 4.26 -13.84
N GLN A 152 7.08 3.09 -14.48
CA GLN A 152 7.46 1.83 -13.83
C GLN A 152 8.92 1.88 -13.35
N GLN A 153 9.82 2.40 -14.16
CA GLN A 153 11.23 2.57 -13.80
C GLN A 153 11.38 3.54 -12.61
N ARG A 154 10.72 4.69 -12.62
CA ARG A 154 10.70 5.62 -11.48
C ARG A 154 10.16 4.98 -10.21
N LYS A 155 9.10 4.18 -10.33
CA LYS A 155 8.56 3.42 -9.19
C LYS A 155 9.58 2.41 -8.66
N ARG A 156 10.32 1.73 -9.53
CA ARG A 156 11.42 0.83 -9.14
C ARG A 156 12.49 1.57 -8.37
N GLU A 157 12.96 2.71 -8.87
CA GLU A 157 13.97 3.54 -8.23
C GLU A 157 13.50 4.06 -6.85
N ALA A 158 12.22 4.42 -6.73
CA ALA A 158 11.61 4.80 -5.46
C ALA A 158 11.63 3.64 -4.45
N ILE A 159 11.30 2.42 -4.88
CA ILE A 159 11.37 1.22 -4.04
C ILE A 159 12.81 0.94 -3.62
N GLU A 160 13.79 1.17 -4.48
CA GLU A 160 15.21 0.95 -4.18
C GLU A 160 15.77 1.87 -3.10
N CYS A 161 15.11 2.99 -2.79
CA CYS A 161 15.45 3.82 -1.63
C CYS A 161 15.22 3.12 -0.29
N HIS A 162 14.35 2.10 -0.23
CA HIS A 162 14.04 1.37 1.00
C HIS A 162 15.05 0.24 1.29
N ILE A 163 16.33 0.59 1.45
CA ILE A 163 17.45 -0.35 1.63
C ILE A 163 17.18 -1.30 2.81
N SER A 164 16.65 -0.77 3.91
CA SER A 164 16.32 -1.56 5.10
C SER A 164 15.34 -2.71 4.81
N GLN A 165 14.43 -2.51 3.87
CA GLN A 165 13.43 -3.52 3.50
C GLN A 165 13.96 -4.48 2.42
N LEU A 166 14.74 -3.96 1.49
CA LEU A 166 15.34 -4.75 0.40
C LEU A 166 16.33 -5.80 0.92
N THR A 167 16.94 -5.56 2.06
CA THR A 167 17.92 -6.47 2.67
C THR A 167 17.38 -7.88 2.93
N LEU A 168 16.08 -8.02 3.24
CA LEU A 168 15.47 -9.33 3.47
C LEU A 168 15.06 -10.04 2.17
N SER A 169 14.62 -9.32 1.17
CA SER A 169 14.20 -9.90 -0.10
C SER A 169 14.02 -8.82 -1.17
N ARG A 170 15.13 -8.49 -1.85
CA ARG A 170 15.14 -7.49 -2.92
C ARG A 170 14.12 -7.80 -4.03
N GLU A 171 14.11 -9.03 -4.52
CA GLU A 171 13.22 -9.45 -5.61
C GLU A 171 11.74 -9.27 -5.24
N ARG A 172 11.36 -9.65 -4.02
CA ARG A 172 9.99 -9.51 -3.53
C ARG A 172 9.53 -8.05 -3.53
N PHE A 173 10.38 -7.14 -3.03
CA PHE A 173 10.03 -5.73 -2.97
C PHE A 173 10.02 -5.09 -4.36
N LEU A 174 10.97 -5.42 -5.22
CA LEU A 174 10.97 -4.93 -6.60
C LEU A 174 9.79 -5.46 -7.43
N ALA A 175 9.22 -6.61 -7.06
CA ALA A 175 7.99 -7.12 -7.67
C ALA A 175 6.75 -6.23 -7.45
N TYR A 176 6.81 -5.26 -6.52
CA TYR A 176 5.76 -4.23 -6.39
C TYR A 176 5.84 -3.15 -7.48
N ALA A 177 6.93 -3.05 -8.24
CA ALA A 177 7.00 -2.18 -9.42
C ALA A 177 6.23 -2.81 -10.59
N ARG A 178 4.93 -3.02 -10.42
CA ARG A 178 4.04 -3.58 -11.45
C ARG A 178 3.76 -2.52 -12.52
N GLN A 179 3.45 -2.99 -13.72
CA GLN A 179 3.00 -2.13 -14.81
C GLN A 179 1.58 -1.60 -14.58
N VAL A 180 0.73 -2.38 -13.90
CA VAL A 180 -0.67 -2.03 -13.66
C VAL A 180 -0.89 -1.81 -12.18
N GLU A 181 -1.43 -0.64 -11.83
CA GLU A 181 -1.93 -0.30 -10.51
C GLU A 181 -3.45 -0.48 -10.48
N SER A 182 -3.96 -1.08 -9.41
CA SER A 182 -5.39 -1.35 -9.25
C SER A 182 -5.95 -0.63 -8.04
N PHE A 183 -7.02 0.10 -8.25
CA PHE A 183 -7.75 0.80 -7.19
C PHE A 183 -9.15 0.23 -7.05
N TYR A 184 -9.63 0.22 -5.82
CA TYR A 184 -10.89 -0.41 -5.45
C TYR A 184 -11.80 0.60 -4.78
N LYS A 185 -13.11 0.45 -5.01
CA LYS A 185 -14.12 1.22 -4.27
C LYS A 185 -13.98 0.94 -2.80
N SER A 186 -14.00 2.00 -2.03
CA SER A 186 -14.00 1.89 -0.60
C SER A 186 -15.40 1.52 -0.10
N GLU A 187 -15.49 0.52 0.79
CA GLU A 187 -16.74 0.15 1.46
C GLU A 187 -16.59 0.34 2.96
N PHE A 188 -17.53 1.11 3.49
CA PHE A 188 -17.59 1.40 4.91
C PHE A 188 -18.07 0.19 5.75
N ASP A 189 -18.87 -0.70 5.15
CA ASP A 189 -19.62 -1.73 5.88
C ASP A 189 -18.82 -2.94 6.34
N VAL A 190 -17.56 -3.08 5.96
CA VAL A 190 -16.77 -4.29 6.24
C VAL A 190 -15.40 -3.98 6.81
N VAL A 191 -15.32 -3.17 7.85
CA VAL A 191 -14.08 -3.14 8.64
C VAL A 191 -14.04 -4.36 9.55
N ARG A 192 -13.56 -5.47 9.02
CA ARG A 192 -13.20 -6.63 9.83
C ARG A 192 -11.91 -6.33 10.57
N VAL A 193 -12.03 -5.73 11.73
CA VAL A 193 -10.92 -5.71 12.69
C VAL A 193 -10.79 -7.13 13.22
N ASP A 194 -9.74 -7.81 12.80
CA ASP A 194 -9.50 -9.20 13.22
C ASP A 194 -9.33 -9.31 14.74
N SER A 195 -9.68 -10.48 15.27
CA SER A 195 -9.40 -10.79 16.67
C SER A 195 -7.88 -10.81 16.93
N ALA A 196 -7.47 -10.47 18.15
CA ALA A 196 -6.06 -10.49 18.55
C ALA A 196 -5.39 -11.85 18.30
N ALA A 197 -6.12 -12.96 18.45
CA ALA A 197 -5.63 -14.31 18.15
C ALA A 197 -5.29 -14.50 16.67
N ARG A 198 -6.09 -13.95 15.77
CA ARG A 198 -5.85 -14.05 14.32
C ARG A 198 -4.65 -13.20 13.88
N GLU A 199 -4.48 -12.03 14.48
CA GLU A 199 -3.29 -11.18 14.27
C GLU A 199 -2.03 -11.87 14.76
N TRP A 200 -2.07 -12.43 15.99
CA TRP A 200 -0.94 -13.18 16.54
C TRP A 200 -0.57 -14.35 15.64
N TRP A 201 -1.56 -15.12 15.17
CA TRP A 201 -1.33 -16.25 14.26
C TRP A 201 -0.75 -15.81 12.92
N THR A 202 -1.21 -14.70 12.39
CA THR A 202 -0.70 -14.12 11.13
C THR A 202 0.74 -13.64 11.28
N ALA A 203 1.05 -12.92 12.36
CA ALA A 203 2.39 -12.47 12.70
C ALA A 203 3.34 -13.66 12.94
N PHE A 204 2.89 -14.70 13.66
CA PHE A 204 3.65 -15.91 13.90
C PHE A 204 3.97 -16.67 12.59
N ARG A 205 2.98 -16.87 11.72
CA ARG A 205 3.20 -17.47 10.39
C ARG A 205 4.15 -16.66 9.53
N HIS A 206 4.05 -15.34 9.59
CA HIS A 206 4.97 -14.45 8.88
C HIS A 206 6.39 -14.60 9.41
N SER A 207 6.57 -14.62 10.73
CA SER A 207 7.86 -14.81 11.37
C SER A 207 8.49 -16.16 11.00
N LEU A 208 7.71 -17.24 11.02
CA LEU A 208 8.20 -18.57 10.59
C LEU A 208 8.65 -18.56 9.12
N ARG A 209 7.90 -17.89 8.23
CA ARG A 209 8.29 -17.78 6.81
C ARG A 209 9.60 -17.03 6.63
N VAL A 210 9.81 -15.96 7.40
CA VAL A 210 11.07 -15.21 7.39
C VAL A 210 12.22 -16.05 7.89
N VAL A 211 12.03 -16.77 9.01
CA VAL A 211 13.09 -17.59 9.63
C VAL A 211 13.47 -18.78 8.76
N PHE A 212 12.51 -19.43 8.12
CA PHE A 212 12.75 -20.64 7.33
C PHE A 212 12.90 -20.37 5.82
N GLY A 213 12.91 -19.11 5.37
CA GLY A 213 13.07 -18.76 3.96
C GLY A 213 11.93 -19.26 3.06
N VAL A 214 10.82 -19.74 3.63
CA VAL A 214 9.68 -20.27 2.90
C VAL A 214 8.76 -19.10 2.50
N TYR A 215 9.17 -18.38 1.47
CA TYR A 215 8.27 -17.43 0.81
C TYR A 215 7.54 -18.18 -0.31
N PRO A 216 6.19 -18.20 -0.31
CA PRO A 216 5.49 -18.61 -1.51
C PRO A 216 5.91 -17.67 -2.62
N ALA A 217 6.46 -18.22 -3.72
CA ALA A 217 6.68 -17.46 -4.93
C ALA A 217 5.41 -16.65 -5.22
N ALA A 218 5.57 -15.37 -5.53
CA ALA A 218 4.45 -14.53 -5.90
C ALA A 218 3.67 -15.29 -6.98
N LYS A 219 2.43 -15.70 -6.69
CA LYS A 219 1.58 -16.34 -7.69
C LYS A 219 1.48 -15.36 -8.84
N ARG A 220 2.12 -15.67 -9.95
CA ARG A 220 1.87 -14.95 -11.20
C ARG A 220 0.36 -14.91 -11.39
N PRO A 221 -0.24 -13.73 -11.60
CA PRO A 221 -1.62 -13.70 -12.01
C PRO A 221 -1.69 -14.56 -13.28
N LYS A 222 -2.55 -15.56 -13.30
CA LYS A 222 -2.90 -16.24 -14.53
C LYS A 222 -3.59 -15.20 -15.40
N ASN A 223 -2.84 -14.61 -16.31
CA ASN A 223 -3.40 -13.85 -17.42
C ASN A 223 -4.01 -14.87 -18.38
N GLU A 224 -5.19 -15.36 -18.05
CA GLU A 224 -6.14 -15.82 -19.05
C GLU A 224 -6.86 -14.58 -19.58
N VAL A 225 -6.18 -13.85 -20.46
CA VAL A 225 -6.87 -13.02 -21.43
C VAL A 225 -7.48 -14.01 -22.42
N ALA A 226 -8.74 -14.34 -22.22
CA ALA A 226 -9.56 -14.93 -23.27
C ALA A 226 -9.59 -13.89 -24.40
N HIS A 227 -8.82 -14.15 -25.45
CA HIS A 227 -9.02 -13.54 -26.75
C HIS A 227 -10.38 -14.02 -27.27
N ASP A 228 -11.43 -13.30 -26.87
CA ASP A 228 -12.70 -13.40 -27.55
C ASP A 228 -12.57 -12.62 -28.86
N SER A 229 -12.30 -13.37 -29.91
CA SER A 229 -12.21 -12.88 -31.28
C SER A 229 -13.57 -12.31 -31.66
N LEU A 230 -13.68 -10.99 -31.64
CA LEU A 230 -14.73 -10.25 -32.33
C LEU A 230 -14.63 -10.55 -33.82
N ARG A 231 -15.43 -11.53 -34.29
CA ARG A 231 -15.74 -11.69 -35.71
C ARG A 231 -16.59 -10.50 -36.12
N ILE A 232 -16.02 -9.63 -36.91
CA ILE A 232 -16.73 -8.62 -37.65
C ILE A 232 -17.49 -9.36 -38.77
N PRO A 233 -18.81 -9.21 -38.94
CA PRO A 233 -19.51 -9.73 -40.09
C PRO A 233 -19.10 -8.93 -41.32
N GLU A 234 -18.52 -9.59 -42.32
CA GLU A 234 -18.39 -9.06 -43.68
C GLU A 234 -19.77 -9.02 -44.33
N ASP A 235 -20.41 -7.87 -44.38
CA ASP A 235 -21.53 -7.61 -45.26
C ASP A 235 -20.99 -7.05 -46.60
N SER A 236 -20.94 -7.94 -47.60
CA SER A 236 -20.79 -7.57 -48.99
C SER A 236 -22.14 -7.37 -49.64
N PRO A 237 -22.46 -6.23 -50.21
CA PRO A 237 -23.52 -6.14 -51.21
C PRO A 237 -22.91 -6.36 -52.58
N ARG A 238 -23.21 -7.53 -53.19
CA ARG A 238 -23.00 -7.75 -54.64
C ARG A 238 -23.96 -6.85 -55.41
N GLY A 239 -23.40 -6.06 -56.28
CA GLY A 239 -24.10 -5.36 -57.31
C GLY A 239 -24.87 -6.28 -58.26
N GLN A 240 -25.99 -5.83 -58.70
CA GLN A 240 -26.57 -6.25 -60.00
C GLN A 240 -26.86 -5.03 -60.83
N THR A 241 -26.25 -5.08 -61.99
CA THR A 241 -26.51 -4.26 -63.14
C THR A 241 -27.93 -4.55 -63.69
N HIS A 242 -28.65 -3.50 -64.00
CA HIS A 242 -29.36 -3.28 -65.27
C HIS A 242 -29.58 -1.79 -65.46
#